data_fdc9925d8d7df0de5114e6de3eebb4ba
#
_entry.id   fdc9925d8d7df0de5114e6de3eebb4ba
#
_cell.length_a   1.000
_cell.length_b   1.000
_cell.length_c   1.000
_cell.angle_alpha   90.00
_cell.angle_beta   90.00
_cell.angle_gamma   90.00
#
_symmetry.space_group_name_H-M   'P 1'
#
loop_
_entity.id
_entity.type
_entity.pdbx_description
1 polymer ?
#
loop_
_entity_poly.entity_id
_entity_poly.type
_entity_poly.pdbx_seq_one_letter_code
_entity_poly.pdbx_strand_id
1 'polypeptide(L)'
;MSKTKSPITGKVAKKAFIKGGVQYYTDDLANIFCKKLDQSGMVGGGKEDERNTDEMNRTRLERIRQIAGKHDPTILDYGCGTGLMVTFMHDAGLDCDGYDPYNGYYADVLSLKKDYDVIVLTEVIEHLTAPFAELAEIKELCHPGRKVMIETSFADWLTETDEYIEPKIGHCTIFSHAGLDHLMEQFGFTPDNHINRNVRIYALG
;
A
#
# COMPACT_ATOMS: atom_id res chain seq x y z
N MET A 1 -24.44 10.79 20.53
CA MET A 1 -23.63 9.77 19.79
C MET A 1 -22.56 10.50 19.00
N SER A 2 -21.28 10.18 19.19
CA SER A 2 -20.20 10.81 18.42
C SER A 2 -20.33 10.41 16.94
N LYS A 3 -20.24 11.39 16.05
CA LYS A 3 -20.23 11.13 14.60
C LYS A 3 -18.93 10.43 14.24
N THR A 4 -19.01 9.43 13.35
CA THR A 4 -17.81 8.78 12.77
C THR A 4 -17.04 9.77 11.91
N LYS A 5 -15.72 9.83 12.09
CA LYS A 5 -14.83 10.63 11.25
C LYS A 5 -14.00 9.74 10.35
N SER A 6 -13.67 10.23 9.17
CA SER A 6 -12.71 9.59 8.27
C SER A 6 -11.32 9.52 8.92
N PRO A 7 -10.63 8.37 8.83
CA PRO A 7 -9.24 8.27 9.25
C PRO A 7 -8.30 9.09 8.34
N ILE A 8 -8.73 9.43 7.12
CA ILE A 8 -7.92 10.13 6.12
C ILE A 8 -8.15 11.64 6.14
N THR A 9 -9.42 12.07 6.09
CA THR A 9 -9.76 13.50 5.96
C THR A 9 -10.10 14.17 7.30
N GLY A 10 -10.31 13.39 8.36
CA GLY A 10 -10.78 13.89 9.67
C GLY A 10 -12.23 14.40 9.67
N LYS A 11 -12.87 14.49 8.50
CA LYS A 11 -14.25 14.99 8.37
C LYS A 11 -15.28 13.93 8.76
N VAL A 12 -16.51 14.38 8.99
CA VAL A 12 -17.63 13.48 9.30
C VAL A 12 -17.95 12.59 8.12
N ALA A 13 -17.88 11.29 8.34
CA ALA A 13 -18.17 10.29 7.35
C ALA A 13 -19.65 9.87 7.35
N LYS A 14 -20.13 9.37 6.23
CA LYS A 14 -21.47 8.82 6.05
C LYS A 14 -21.43 7.30 6.15
N LYS A 15 -22.52 6.70 6.66
CA LYS A 15 -22.69 5.24 6.55
C LYS A 15 -22.88 4.88 5.09
N ALA A 16 -22.11 3.90 4.62
CA ALA A 16 -22.21 3.37 3.27
C ALA A 16 -23.09 2.10 3.26
N PHE A 17 -22.56 0.98 3.74
CA PHE A 17 -23.25 -0.32 3.73
C PHE A 17 -22.80 -1.20 4.90
N ILE A 18 -23.42 -2.38 5.05
CA ILE A 18 -22.99 -3.44 5.97
C ILE A 18 -22.60 -4.66 5.14
N LYS A 19 -21.42 -5.21 5.40
CA LYS A 19 -20.94 -6.44 4.76
C LYS A 19 -20.25 -7.33 5.80
N GLY A 20 -20.56 -8.63 5.81
CA GLY A 20 -20.02 -9.56 6.80
C GLY A 20 -20.26 -9.14 8.25
N GLY A 21 -21.35 -8.42 8.55
CA GLY A 21 -21.67 -7.91 9.88
C GLY A 21 -20.91 -6.61 10.27
N VAL A 22 -20.03 -6.10 9.40
CA VAL A 22 -19.23 -4.89 9.62
C VAL A 22 -19.89 -3.69 8.95
N GLN A 23 -20.00 -2.56 9.66
CA GLN A 23 -20.47 -1.28 9.11
C GLN A 23 -19.33 -0.57 8.40
N TYR A 24 -19.46 -0.35 7.11
CA TYR A 24 -18.58 0.49 6.30
C TYR A 24 -19.11 1.92 6.22
N TYR A 25 -18.17 2.84 6.05
CA TYR A 25 -18.39 4.28 5.94
C TYR A 25 -17.71 4.80 4.66
N THR A 26 -18.18 5.91 4.16
CA THR A 26 -17.50 6.67 3.10
C THR A 26 -17.28 8.11 3.54
N ASP A 27 -16.19 8.70 3.13
CA ASP A 27 -15.86 10.11 3.39
C ASP A 27 -16.10 11.01 2.17
N ASP A 28 -15.69 12.26 2.26
CA ASP A 28 -15.85 13.26 1.20
C ASP A 28 -14.90 13.08 0.01
N LEU A 29 -13.89 12.23 0.13
CA LEU A 29 -13.00 11.82 -0.96
C LEU A 29 -13.34 10.41 -1.49
N ALA A 30 -14.53 9.88 -1.14
CA ALA A 30 -15.02 8.57 -1.55
C ALA A 30 -14.16 7.37 -1.08
N ASN A 31 -13.30 7.53 -0.07
CA ASN A 31 -12.68 6.38 0.58
C ASN A 31 -13.75 5.53 1.27
N ILE A 32 -13.58 4.21 1.23
CA ILE A 32 -14.43 3.25 1.95
C ILE A 32 -13.63 2.70 3.13
N PHE A 33 -14.15 2.77 4.34
CA PHE A 33 -13.43 2.30 5.53
C PHE A 33 -14.37 1.74 6.60
N CYS A 34 -13.80 0.95 7.52
CA CYS A 34 -14.50 0.45 8.71
C CYS A 34 -13.74 0.84 9.98
N LYS A 35 -14.44 0.83 11.12
CA LYS A 35 -13.86 1.30 12.41
C LYS A 35 -12.98 0.30 13.12
N LYS A 36 -13.21 -0.98 12.91
CA LYS A 36 -12.50 -2.06 13.60
C LYS A 36 -12.50 -3.29 12.71
N LEU A 37 -11.33 -3.67 12.26
CA LEU A 37 -11.04 -5.03 11.89
C LEU A 37 -10.07 -5.60 12.93
N ASP A 38 -10.36 -6.79 13.40
CA ASP A 38 -9.40 -7.54 14.20
C ASP A 38 -8.36 -8.11 13.23
N GLN A 39 -7.19 -7.52 13.23
CA GLN A 39 -6.07 -7.97 12.42
C GLN A 39 -5.24 -9.07 13.10
N SER A 40 -5.62 -9.51 14.29
CA SER A 40 -4.88 -10.54 15.04
C SER A 40 -4.78 -11.90 14.33
N GLY A 41 -5.56 -12.11 13.26
CA GLY A 41 -5.50 -13.31 12.41
C GLY A 41 -4.87 -13.08 11.02
N MET A 42 -4.40 -11.87 10.75
CA MET A 42 -3.82 -11.48 9.45
C MET A 42 -2.31 -11.71 9.37
N VAL A 43 -1.82 -12.71 10.06
CA VAL A 43 -0.44 -13.16 9.90
C VAL A 43 -0.28 -13.75 8.51
N GLY A 44 0.38 -12.98 7.68
CA GLY A 44 1.01 -13.31 6.43
C GLY A 44 0.48 -14.49 5.62
N GLY A 45 -0.06 -14.23 4.42
CA GLY A 45 0.20 -15.14 3.34
C GLY A 45 -0.78 -16.27 3.07
N GLY A 46 -2.08 -16.09 3.19
CA GLY A 46 -3.00 -17.11 2.69
C GLY A 46 -3.17 -17.16 1.16
N LYS A 47 -2.82 -16.07 0.44
CA LYS A 47 -2.93 -15.96 -1.03
C LYS A 47 -1.74 -15.22 -1.66
N GLU A 48 -0.64 -15.13 -0.96
CA GLU A 48 0.54 -14.39 -1.42
C GLU A 48 1.09 -14.97 -2.73
N ASP A 49 1.10 -16.29 -2.86
CA ASP A 49 1.60 -16.98 -4.05
C ASP A 49 0.82 -16.62 -5.32
N GLU A 50 -0.49 -16.39 -5.21
CA GLU A 50 -1.33 -16.02 -6.36
C GLU A 50 -1.05 -14.58 -6.84
N ARG A 51 -0.52 -13.71 -5.98
CA ARG A 51 -0.26 -12.29 -6.25
C ARG A 51 1.20 -11.95 -6.52
N ASN A 52 2.09 -12.91 -6.35
CA ASN A 52 3.54 -12.77 -6.53
C ASN A 52 4.12 -13.81 -7.51
N THR A 53 3.40 -14.09 -8.61
CA THR A 53 3.94 -14.93 -9.67
C THR A 53 5.13 -14.25 -10.37
N ASP A 54 6.02 -15.03 -10.96
CA ASP A 54 7.18 -14.52 -11.73
C ASP A 54 6.75 -13.55 -12.83
N GLU A 55 5.62 -13.81 -13.50
CA GLU A 55 5.09 -12.92 -14.54
C GLU A 55 4.68 -11.55 -13.98
N MET A 56 4.00 -11.54 -12.84
CA MET A 56 3.61 -10.30 -12.16
C MET A 56 4.84 -9.55 -11.67
N ASN A 57 5.81 -10.23 -11.06
CA ASN A 57 7.04 -9.63 -10.58
C ASN A 57 7.91 -9.11 -11.73
N ARG A 58 7.94 -9.76 -12.88
CA ARG A 58 8.58 -9.25 -14.12
C ARG A 58 7.92 -7.94 -14.57
N THR A 59 6.60 -7.90 -14.58
CA THR A 59 5.84 -6.69 -14.93
C THR A 59 6.12 -5.55 -13.96
N ARG A 60 6.18 -5.83 -12.65
CA ARG A 60 6.56 -4.85 -11.61
C ARG A 60 7.98 -4.34 -11.82
N LEU A 61 8.94 -5.22 -12.10
CA LEU A 61 10.32 -4.84 -12.36
C LEU A 61 10.45 -3.89 -13.55
N GLU A 62 9.76 -4.16 -14.66
CA GLU A 62 9.76 -3.27 -15.82
C GLU A 62 9.23 -1.87 -15.46
N ARG A 63 8.14 -1.80 -14.68
CA ARG A 63 7.59 -0.55 -14.17
C ARG A 63 8.57 0.18 -13.26
N ILE A 64 9.19 -0.54 -12.31
CA ILE A 64 10.17 0.01 -11.37
C ILE A 64 11.35 0.62 -12.14
N ARG A 65 11.91 -0.05 -13.14
CA ARG A 65 12.97 0.48 -14.00
C ARG A 65 12.55 1.74 -14.75
N GLN A 66 11.33 1.74 -15.28
CA GLN A 66 10.77 2.89 -15.99
C GLN A 66 10.63 4.11 -15.07
N ILE A 67 10.07 3.96 -13.86
CA ILE A 67 9.85 5.07 -12.94
C ILE A 67 11.13 5.54 -12.26
N ALA A 68 12.09 4.64 -12.03
CA ALA A 68 13.42 4.98 -11.50
C ALA A 68 14.31 5.66 -12.57
N GLY A 69 14.00 5.49 -13.85
CA GLY A 69 14.82 5.99 -14.95
C GLY A 69 16.21 5.33 -15.04
N LYS A 70 16.38 4.13 -14.46
CA LYS A 70 17.64 3.37 -14.49
C LYS A 70 17.41 1.86 -14.53
N HIS A 71 18.43 1.14 -15.04
CA HIS A 71 18.35 -0.32 -15.25
C HIS A 71 18.39 -1.09 -13.92
N ASP A 72 19.25 -0.69 -13.00
CA ASP A 72 19.49 -1.37 -11.72
C ASP A 72 19.12 -0.46 -10.53
N PRO A 73 17.81 -0.23 -10.28
CA PRO A 73 17.35 0.55 -9.13
C PRO A 73 17.55 -0.22 -7.83
N THR A 74 17.81 0.51 -6.74
CA THR A 74 17.68 -0.01 -5.38
C THR A 74 16.21 0.03 -4.97
N ILE A 75 15.71 -1.10 -4.43
CA ILE A 75 14.28 -1.32 -4.19
C ILE A 75 14.03 -1.66 -2.73
N LEU A 76 12.96 -1.14 -2.16
CA LEU A 76 12.37 -1.64 -0.93
C LEU A 76 10.98 -2.18 -1.23
N ASP A 77 10.73 -3.45 -0.92
CA ASP A 77 9.40 -4.06 -0.86
C ASP A 77 8.85 -3.90 0.56
N TYR A 78 8.03 -2.86 0.76
CA TYR A 78 7.42 -2.55 2.06
C TYR A 78 6.10 -3.31 2.22
N GLY A 79 6.03 -4.20 3.18
CA GLY A 79 4.97 -5.20 3.34
C GLY A 79 5.23 -6.43 2.47
N CYS A 80 6.49 -6.88 2.42
CA CYS A 80 6.95 -7.94 1.52
C CYS A 80 6.40 -9.35 1.83
N GLY A 81 5.67 -9.53 2.93
CA GLY A 81 5.14 -10.83 3.34
C GLY A 81 6.24 -11.89 3.48
N THR A 82 6.18 -12.96 2.70
CA THR A 82 7.19 -14.03 2.70
C THR A 82 8.43 -13.70 1.87
N GLY A 83 8.45 -12.56 1.17
CA GLY A 83 9.59 -12.07 0.39
C GLY A 83 9.71 -12.69 -1.01
N LEU A 84 8.62 -13.13 -1.62
CA LEU A 84 8.64 -13.70 -2.97
C LEU A 84 9.11 -12.68 -4.01
N MET A 85 8.64 -11.42 -3.92
CA MET A 85 9.11 -10.37 -4.82
C MET A 85 10.59 -10.03 -4.55
N VAL A 86 11.02 -9.98 -3.28
CA VAL A 86 12.43 -9.75 -2.91
C VAL A 86 13.32 -10.82 -3.53
N THR A 87 12.95 -12.10 -3.39
CA THR A 87 13.68 -13.23 -3.97
C THR A 87 13.76 -13.10 -5.50
N PHE A 88 12.64 -12.79 -6.16
CA PHE A 88 12.60 -12.58 -7.61
C PHE A 88 13.55 -11.45 -8.06
N MET A 89 13.59 -10.33 -7.32
CA MET A 89 14.46 -9.19 -7.65
C MET A 89 15.95 -9.56 -7.45
N HIS A 90 16.29 -10.31 -6.40
CA HIS A 90 17.65 -10.83 -6.20
C HIS A 90 18.07 -11.77 -7.32
N ASP A 91 17.21 -12.70 -7.75
CA ASP A 91 17.48 -13.61 -8.87
C ASP A 91 17.67 -12.86 -10.20
N ALA A 92 17.05 -11.70 -10.33
CA ALA A 92 17.25 -10.77 -11.44
C ALA A 92 18.51 -9.88 -11.30
N GLY A 93 19.31 -10.06 -10.24
CA GLY A 93 20.55 -9.34 -9.98
C GLY A 93 20.37 -7.93 -9.40
N LEU A 94 19.22 -7.64 -8.79
CA LEU A 94 18.90 -6.30 -8.25
C LEU A 94 19.10 -6.24 -6.74
N ASP A 95 19.41 -5.04 -6.26
CA ASP A 95 19.49 -4.70 -4.84
C ASP A 95 18.07 -4.40 -4.32
N CYS A 96 17.46 -5.38 -3.65
CA CYS A 96 16.11 -5.30 -3.12
C CYS A 96 16.08 -5.72 -1.66
N ASP A 97 15.69 -4.83 -0.76
CA ASP A 97 15.39 -5.16 0.63
C ASP A 97 13.89 -5.42 0.80
N GLY A 98 13.53 -6.25 1.78
CA GLY A 98 12.15 -6.48 2.19
C GLY A 98 11.92 -5.98 3.61
N TYR A 99 10.73 -5.47 3.88
CA TYR A 99 10.26 -5.16 5.22
C TYR A 99 8.83 -5.64 5.42
N ASP A 100 8.57 -6.38 6.49
CA ASP A 100 7.22 -6.76 6.91
C ASP A 100 7.20 -6.93 8.44
N PRO A 101 6.45 -6.10 9.19
CA PRO A 101 6.45 -6.15 10.66
C PRO A 101 5.85 -7.44 11.22
N TYR A 102 5.12 -8.20 10.41
CA TYR A 102 4.49 -9.47 10.81
C TYR A 102 5.32 -10.70 10.42
N ASN A 103 6.38 -10.54 9.64
CA ASN A 103 7.31 -11.61 9.30
C ASN A 103 8.64 -11.44 10.06
N GLY A 104 8.92 -12.31 11.01
CA GLY A 104 10.10 -12.19 11.88
C GLY A 104 11.44 -12.15 11.15
N TYR A 105 11.55 -12.60 9.91
CA TYR A 105 12.75 -12.47 9.09
C TYR A 105 12.93 -11.06 8.52
N TYR A 106 11.83 -10.38 8.19
CA TYR A 106 11.82 -9.05 7.57
C TYR A 106 11.39 -7.91 8.53
N ALA A 107 11.25 -8.19 9.83
CA ALA A 107 10.72 -7.23 10.79
C ALA A 107 11.73 -6.19 11.29
N ASP A 108 13.00 -6.27 10.92
CA ASP A 108 14.04 -5.34 11.41
C ASP A 108 14.12 -4.08 10.54
N VAL A 109 13.36 -3.06 10.91
CA VAL A 109 13.40 -1.75 10.26
C VAL A 109 14.77 -1.05 10.36
N LEU A 110 15.58 -1.39 11.37
CA LEU A 110 16.91 -0.79 11.56
C LEU A 110 17.94 -1.31 10.55
N SER A 111 17.69 -2.46 9.94
CA SER A 111 18.54 -3.02 8.88
C SER A 111 18.32 -2.34 7.51
N LEU A 112 17.25 -1.59 7.35
CA LEU A 112 16.92 -0.94 6.09
C LEU A 112 17.87 0.20 5.74
N LYS A 113 18.19 0.31 4.47
CA LYS A 113 18.87 1.49 3.91
C LYS A 113 17.96 2.71 4.02
N LYS A 114 18.56 3.89 3.90
CA LYS A 114 17.80 5.16 3.91
C LYS A 114 17.80 5.87 2.55
N ASP A 115 18.01 5.15 1.47
CA ASP A 115 18.08 5.72 0.11
C ASP A 115 17.74 4.65 -0.93
N TYR A 116 16.44 4.36 -1.05
CA TYR A 116 15.94 3.53 -2.13
C TYR A 116 15.52 4.40 -3.31
N ASP A 117 15.77 3.92 -4.53
CA ASP A 117 15.27 4.58 -5.73
C ASP A 117 13.75 4.46 -5.84
N VAL A 118 13.22 3.29 -5.43
CA VAL A 118 11.79 3.00 -5.43
C VAL A 118 11.41 2.21 -4.19
N ILE A 119 10.41 2.71 -3.46
CA ILE A 119 9.72 1.95 -2.41
C ILE A 119 8.41 1.44 -3.02
N VAL A 120 8.14 0.15 -2.87
CA VAL A 120 6.97 -0.53 -3.43
C VAL A 120 6.05 -0.97 -2.30
N LEU A 121 4.76 -0.66 -2.41
CA LEU A 121 3.70 -1.19 -1.55
C LEU A 121 2.70 -1.94 -2.45
N THR A 122 2.71 -3.26 -2.41
CA THR A 122 1.80 -4.10 -3.20
C THR A 122 0.78 -4.75 -2.29
N GLU A 123 -0.50 -4.35 -2.38
CA GLU A 123 -1.60 -4.84 -1.54
C GLU A 123 -1.27 -4.66 -0.03
N VAL A 124 -0.83 -3.46 0.35
CA VAL A 124 -0.38 -3.12 1.71
C VAL A 124 -1.14 -1.92 2.28
N ILE A 125 -1.28 -0.86 1.50
CA ILE A 125 -1.80 0.44 1.98
C ILE A 125 -3.22 0.32 2.57
N GLU A 126 -4.04 -0.57 2.06
CA GLU A 126 -5.40 -0.85 2.53
C GLU A 126 -5.45 -1.57 3.88
N HIS A 127 -4.35 -2.21 4.28
CA HIS A 127 -4.22 -2.91 5.55
C HIS A 127 -3.72 -2.01 6.68
N LEU A 128 -3.16 -0.85 6.37
CA LEU A 128 -2.58 0.04 7.37
C LEU A 128 -3.65 0.53 8.36
N THR A 129 -3.43 0.25 9.64
CA THR A 129 -4.33 0.68 10.72
C THR A 129 -4.05 2.11 11.18
N ALA A 130 -2.82 2.57 10.98
CA ALA A 130 -2.34 3.90 11.30
C ALA A 130 -1.60 4.52 10.10
N PRO A 131 -2.26 4.74 8.95
CA PRO A 131 -1.61 5.10 7.70
C PRO A 131 -0.75 6.37 7.79
N PHE A 132 -1.09 7.30 8.66
CA PHE A 132 -0.27 8.49 8.89
C PHE A 132 1.07 8.18 9.58
N ALA A 133 1.09 7.28 10.56
CA ALA A 133 2.31 6.90 11.26
C ALA A 133 3.23 6.11 10.33
N GLU A 134 2.67 5.15 9.59
CA GLU A 134 3.41 4.27 8.69
C GLU A 134 3.96 5.04 7.47
N LEU A 135 3.19 5.99 6.91
CA LEU A 135 3.71 6.87 5.85
C LEU A 135 4.79 7.84 6.33
N ALA A 136 4.76 8.24 7.60
CA ALA A 136 5.87 9.01 8.17
C ALA A 136 7.17 8.18 8.21
N GLU A 137 7.08 6.89 8.55
CA GLU A 137 8.23 5.97 8.49
C GLU A 137 8.73 5.75 7.05
N ILE A 138 7.83 5.53 6.10
CA ILE A 138 8.16 5.39 4.67
C ILE A 138 8.87 6.64 4.15
N LYS A 139 8.41 7.83 4.56
CA LYS A 139 9.04 9.09 4.19
C LYS A 139 10.50 9.18 4.66
N GLU A 140 10.81 8.69 5.87
CA GLU A 140 12.19 8.68 6.41
C GLU A 140 13.14 7.73 5.64
N LEU A 141 12.58 6.79 4.88
CA LEU A 141 13.31 5.86 4.01
C LEU A 141 13.47 6.39 2.58
N CYS A 142 12.86 7.53 2.27
CA CYS A 142 12.77 8.10 0.93
C CYS A 142 13.46 9.47 0.88
N HIS A 143 14.35 9.69 -0.09
CA HIS A 143 14.96 10.99 -0.33
C HIS A 143 14.21 11.79 -1.40
N PRO A 144 14.37 13.13 -1.45
CA PRO A 144 13.80 13.96 -2.51
C PRO A 144 14.12 13.44 -3.92
N GLY A 145 13.11 13.40 -4.77
CA GLY A 145 13.20 12.87 -6.13
C GLY A 145 13.03 11.35 -6.25
N ARG A 146 13.02 10.62 -5.12
CA ARG A 146 12.74 9.16 -5.11
C ARG A 146 11.25 8.88 -5.26
N LYS A 147 10.92 7.64 -5.60
CA LYS A 147 9.56 7.25 -5.96
C LYS A 147 8.97 6.26 -4.96
N VAL A 148 7.66 6.40 -4.77
CA VAL A 148 6.85 5.38 -4.09
C VAL A 148 5.84 4.85 -5.11
N MET A 149 5.82 3.53 -5.32
CA MET A 149 4.85 2.85 -6.15
C MET A 149 3.86 2.09 -5.27
N ILE A 150 2.58 2.40 -5.40
CA ILE A 150 1.50 1.76 -4.64
C ILE A 150 0.59 1.00 -5.62
N GLU A 151 0.48 -0.31 -5.42
CA GLU A 151 -0.44 -1.18 -6.15
C GLU A 151 -1.52 -1.68 -5.18
N THR A 152 -2.79 -1.34 -5.45
CA THR A 152 -3.96 -1.69 -4.64
C THR A 152 -5.23 -1.60 -5.49
N SER A 153 -6.35 -2.11 -5.00
CA SER A 153 -7.64 -1.92 -5.66
C SER A 153 -8.36 -0.69 -5.10
N PHE A 154 -8.63 0.28 -5.98
CA PHE A 154 -9.21 1.56 -5.58
C PHE A 154 -10.74 1.55 -5.51
N ALA A 155 -11.29 2.27 -4.53
CA ALA A 155 -12.73 2.44 -4.31
C ALA A 155 -13.47 3.03 -5.52
N ASP A 156 -12.76 3.76 -6.40
CA ASP A 156 -13.32 4.34 -7.62
C ASP A 156 -13.95 3.29 -8.55
N TRP A 157 -13.51 2.03 -8.46
CA TRP A 157 -13.91 0.93 -9.32
C TRP A 157 -14.66 -0.19 -8.60
N LEU A 158 -14.77 -0.11 -7.27
CA LEU A 158 -15.35 -1.16 -6.45
C LEU A 158 -16.81 -0.85 -6.08
N THR A 159 -17.59 -1.88 -5.94
CA THR A 159 -18.96 -1.86 -5.44
C THR A 159 -19.07 -2.65 -4.13
N GLU A 160 -20.15 -2.50 -3.39
CA GLU A 160 -20.36 -3.24 -2.13
C GLU A 160 -20.34 -4.77 -2.27
N THR A 161 -20.52 -5.28 -3.51
CA THR A 161 -20.52 -6.72 -3.81
C THR A 161 -19.12 -7.30 -4.03
N ASP A 162 -18.11 -6.46 -4.28
CA ASP A 162 -16.75 -6.91 -4.55
C ASP A 162 -16.14 -7.64 -3.36
N GLU A 163 -15.50 -8.80 -3.61
CA GLU A 163 -14.82 -9.58 -2.58
C GLU A 163 -13.67 -8.82 -1.91
N TYR A 164 -13.10 -7.85 -2.59
CA TYR A 164 -12.05 -6.99 -2.05
C TYR A 164 -12.49 -6.22 -0.79
N ILE A 165 -13.81 -5.99 -0.63
CA ILE A 165 -14.38 -5.30 0.55
C ILE A 165 -14.79 -6.30 1.66
N GLU A 166 -14.32 -7.55 1.62
CA GLU A 166 -14.65 -8.53 2.68
C GLU A 166 -13.89 -8.26 3.98
N PRO A 167 -14.59 -8.18 5.14
CA PRO A 167 -13.94 -7.92 6.42
C PRO A 167 -12.85 -8.93 6.79
N LYS A 168 -13.03 -10.19 6.39
CA LYS A 168 -12.06 -11.29 6.64
C LYS A 168 -10.71 -11.09 5.95
N ILE A 169 -10.65 -10.23 4.93
CA ILE A 169 -9.40 -9.91 4.22
C ILE A 169 -8.60 -8.84 4.97
N GLY A 170 -9.25 -8.07 5.87
CA GLY A 170 -8.61 -7.11 6.75
C GLY A 170 -8.32 -5.75 6.14
N HIS A 171 -8.97 -5.41 5.05
CA HIS A 171 -8.85 -4.08 4.47
C HIS A 171 -9.51 -3.03 5.37
N CYS A 172 -8.71 -2.22 6.05
CA CYS A 172 -9.16 -1.18 6.98
C CYS A 172 -9.68 0.05 6.25
N THR A 173 -8.98 0.45 5.19
CA THR A 173 -9.32 1.59 4.35
C THR A 173 -9.09 1.25 2.88
N ILE A 174 -10.14 1.26 2.09
CA ILE A 174 -10.06 1.15 0.65
C ILE A 174 -10.05 2.57 0.09
N PHE A 175 -8.90 2.97 -0.42
CA PHE A 175 -8.69 4.34 -0.90
C PHE A 175 -9.37 4.57 -2.24
N SER A 176 -9.93 5.78 -2.43
CA SER A 176 -10.09 6.35 -3.77
C SER A 176 -8.76 6.93 -4.24
N HIS A 177 -8.60 7.16 -5.53
CA HIS A 177 -7.44 7.88 -6.06
C HIS A 177 -7.24 9.23 -5.36
N ALA A 178 -8.32 10.02 -5.27
CA ALA A 178 -8.28 11.33 -4.60
C ALA A 178 -7.95 11.23 -3.11
N GLY A 179 -8.41 10.18 -2.44
CA GLY A 179 -8.13 9.94 -1.02
C GLY A 179 -6.68 9.57 -0.77
N LEU A 180 -6.10 8.73 -1.62
CA LEU A 180 -4.69 8.38 -1.52
C LEU A 180 -3.79 9.56 -1.88
N ASP A 181 -4.10 10.32 -2.94
CA ASP A 181 -3.36 11.53 -3.30
C ASP A 181 -3.37 12.54 -2.14
N HIS A 182 -4.54 12.79 -1.53
CA HIS A 182 -4.66 13.67 -0.38
C HIS A 182 -3.81 13.22 0.81
N LEU A 183 -3.76 11.91 1.08
CA LEU A 183 -2.93 11.37 2.15
C LEU A 183 -1.43 11.54 1.85
N MET A 184 -0.99 11.19 0.67
CA MET A 184 0.41 11.26 0.24
C MET A 184 0.94 12.70 0.22
N GLU A 185 0.13 13.66 -0.22
CA GLU A 185 0.48 15.10 -0.25
C GLU A 185 0.81 15.65 1.14
N GLN A 186 0.20 15.15 2.22
CA GLN A 186 0.49 15.59 3.57
C GLN A 186 1.91 15.23 4.04
N PHE A 187 2.54 14.28 3.37
CA PHE A 187 3.93 13.89 3.61
C PHE A 187 4.92 14.47 2.59
N GLY A 188 4.45 15.33 1.67
CA GLY A 188 5.26 15.97 0.65
C GLY A 188 5.47 15.12 -0.61
N PHE A 189 4.71 14.03 -0.73
CA PHE A 189 4.66 13.26 -1.97
C PHE A 189 3.67 13.88 -2.94
N THR A 190 4.06 13.98 -4.20
CA THR A 190 3.18 14.45 -5.28
C THR A 190 2.90 13.32 -6.26
N PRO A 191 1.67 13.19 -6.78
CA PRO A 191 1.38 12.25 -7.84
C PRO A 191 2.29 12.52 -9.05
N ASP A 192 3.05 11.51 -9.46
CA ASP A 192 3.98 11.62 -10.60
C ASP A 192 3.35 10.99 -11.85
N ASN A 193 2.82 9.78 -11.70
CA ASN A 193 2.17 9.08 -12.80
C ASN A 193 1.16 8.05 -12.28
N HIS A 194 0.30 7.56 -13.18
CA HIS A 194 -0.49 6.36 -12.96
C HIS A 194 -0.34 5.45 -14.19
N ILE A 195 0.08 4.21 -13.96
CA ILE A 195 0.33 3.26 -15.05
C ILE A 195 -0.96 2.60 -15.50
N ASN A 196 -1.83 2.28 -14.55
CA ASN A 196 -3.15 1.70 -14.78
C ASN A 196 -4.08 2.02 -13.59
N ARG A 197 -5.31 1.49 -13.63
CA ARG A 197 -6.33 1.75 -12.61
C ARG A 197 -5.96 1.36 -11.19
N ASN A 198 -4.98 0.44 -11.00
CA ASN A 198 -4.60 -0.11 -9.70
C ASN A 198 -3.21 0.33 -9.22
N VAL A 199 -2.46 1.09 -10.02
CA VAL A 199 -1.08 1.50 -9.69
C VAL A 199 -0.95 3.01 -9.71
N ARG A 200 -0.51 3.56 -8.58
CA ARG A 200 -0.19 4.99 -8.41
C ARG A 200 1.30 5.14 -8.11
N ILE A 201 1.88 6.20 -8.64
CA ILE A 201 3.28 6.56 -8.42
C ILE A 201 3.35 7.97 -7.86
N TYR A 202 4.19 8.12 -6.84
CA TYR A 202 4.42 9.38 -6.16
C TYR A 202 5.90 9.71 -6.16
N ALA A 203 6.22 10.99 -6.25
CA ALA A 203 7.58 11.51 -6.05
C ALA A 203 7.63 12.32 -4.77
N LEU A 204 8.69 12.16 -3.97
CA LEU A 204 8.98 13.04 -2.85
C LEU A 204 9.62 14.33 -3.39
N GLY A 205 9.01 15.47 -3.06
CA GLY A 205 9.50 16.80 -3.45
C GLY A 205 10.70 17.29 -2.65
#